data_178b8b7856d314ccf79923ec8ddb3837
#
_entry.id   178b8b7856d314ccf79923ec8ddb3837
#
_cell.length_a   1.000
_cell.length_b   1.000
_cell.length_c   1.000
_cell.angle_alpha   90.00
_cell.angle_beta   90.00
_cell.angle_gamma   90.00
#
_symmetry.space_group_name_H-M   'P 1'
#
loop_
_entity.id
_entity.type
_entity.pdbx_description
1 polymer ?
#
loop_
_entity_poly.entity_id
_entity_poly.type
_entity_poly.pdbx_seq_one_letter_code
_entity_poly.pdbx_strand_id
1 'polypeptide(L)'
;MELNYKEKFIRFMVENGVLRFGEFTLKSGRKAPYFINTGNYKTGAQLAKLGEYYAACIHDNGIEADTLVGPAYKGIPLAVTTAIALYERYGADMNYCFDRKEAKDHGEGGNTVGAPIKGHVVIIDDAVSYTH
;
A
#
# COMPACT_ATOMS: atom_id res chain seq x y z
N MET A 1 -17.13 -18.19 -13.63
CA MET A 1 -16.92 -17.90 -12.19
C MET A 1 -16.27 -16.52 -12.05
N GLU A 2 -16.88 -15.68 -11.26
CA GLU A 2 -16.34 -14.34 -11.02
C GLU A 2 -15.18 -14.41 -10.04
N LEU A 3 -14.07 -13.76 -10.37
CA LEU A 3 -12.89 -13.73 -9.51
C LEU A 3 -13.11 -12.79 -8.31
N ASN A 4 -12.65 -13.19 -7.14
CA ASN A 4 -12.63 -12.30 -5.98
C ASN A 4 -11.49 -11.27 -6.13
N TYR A 5 -11.42 -10.28 -5.23
CA TYR A 5 -10.44 -9.22 -5.37
C TYR A 5 -8.99 -9.72 -5.27
N LYS A 6 -8.75 -10.78 -4.50
CA LYS A 6 -7.42 -11.36 -4.35
C LYS A 6 -6.92 -11.96 -5.65
N GLU A 7 -7.78 -12.72 -6.31
CA GLU A 7 -7.45 -13.32 -7.60
C GLU A 7 -7.25 -12.26 -8.69
N LYS A 8 -8.09 -11.25 -8.70
CA LYS A 8 -7.95 -10.11 -9.60
C LYS A 8 -6.65 -9.36 -9.37
N PHE A 9 -6.28 -9.19 -8.10
CA PHE A 9 -5.04 -8.51 -7.73
C PHE A 9 -3.81 -9.31 -8.21
N ILE A 10 -3.80 -10.62 -7.98
CA ILE A 10 -2.71 -11.48 -8.43
C ILE A 10 -2.57 -11.40 -9.95
N ARG A 11 -3.68 -11.50 -10.67
CA ARG A 11 -3.69 -11.37 -12.13
C ARG A 11 -3.16 -10.01 -12.57
N PHE A 12 -3.57 -8.96 -11.90
CA PHE A 12 -3.11 -7.60 -12.16
C PHE A 12 -1.58 -7.48 -11.98
N MET A 13 -1.05 -8.07 -10.92
CA MET A 13 0.40 -8.07 -10.68
C MET A 13 1.15 -8.79 -11.81
N VAL A 14 0.64 -9.93 -12.27
CA VAL A 14 1.25 -10.69 -13.36
C VAL A 14 1.20 -9.89 -14.66
N GLU A 15 0.04 -9.35 -15.00
CA GLU A 15 -0.15 -8.59 -16.24
C GLU A 15 0.75 -7.35 -16.32
N ASN A 16 1.07 -6.76 -15.18
CA ASN A 16 1.91 -5.57 -15.12
C ASN A 16 3.39 -5.88 -14.87
N GLY A 17 3.77 -7.15 -14.87
CA GLY A 17 5.15 -7.57 -14.69
C GLY A 17 5.69 -7.35 -13.28
N VAL A 18 4.80 -7.13 -12.31
CA VAL A 18 5.17 -6.96 -10.91
C VAL A 18 5.45 -8.30 -10.26
N LEU A 19 4.61 -9.29 -10.54
CA LEU A 19 4.79 -10.66 -10.06
C LEU A 19 5.26 -11.53 -11.22
N ARG A 20 6.41 -12.17 -11.04
CA ARG A 20 7.02 -13.05 -12.04
C ARG A 20 7.32 -14.39 -11.41
N PHE A 21 7.06 -15.45 -12.16
CA PHE A 21 7.35 -16.82 -11.74
C PHE A 21 8.63 -17.32 -12.42
N GLY A 22 9.37 -18.18 -11.73
CA GLY A 22 10.63 -18.73 -12.21
C GLY A 22 11.55 -19.03 -11.06
N GLU A 23 12.83 -19.22 -11.37
CA GLU A 23 13.84 -19.41 -10.31
C GLU A 23 14.56 -18.08 -10.11
N PHE A 24 14.46 -17.55 -8.90
CA PHE A 24 15.10 -16.30 -8.53
C PHE A 24 15.95 -16.51 -7.27
N THR A 25 17.09 -15.83 -7.25
CA THR A 25 17.94 -15.79 -6.04
C THR A 25 17.76 -14.43 -5.39
N LEU A 26 17.28 -14.44 -4.15
CA LEU A 26 17.07 -13.22 -3.38
C LEU A 26 18.40 -12.69 -2.85
N LYS A 27 18.39 -11.42 -2.38
CA LYS A 27 19.60 -10.81 -1.80
C LYS A 27 20.14 -11.60 -0.61
N SER A 28 19.27 -12.31 0.10
CA SER A 28 19.65 -13.18 1.22
C SER A 28 20.34 -14.47 0.78
N GLY A 29 20.39 -14.75 -0.53
CA GLY A 29 20.89 -16.01 -1.09
C GLY A 29 19.83 -17.10 -1.19
N ARG A 30 18.63 -16.87 -0.65
CA ARG A 30 17.53 -17.83 -0.75
C ARG A 30 16.99 -17.88 -2.17
N LYS A 31 16.64 -19.08 -2.62
CA LYS A 31 15.96 -19.26 -3.88
C LYS A 31 14.46 -19.18 -3.68
N ALA A 32 13.77 -18.49 -4.58
CA ALA A 32 12.33 -18.36 -4.53
C ALA A 32 11.73 -18.67 -5.91
N PRO A 33 10.54 -19.30 -5.96
CA PRO A 33 9.89 -19.61 -7.24
C PRO A 33 9.17 -18.41 -7.85
N TYR A 34 9.24 -17.26 -7.21
CA TYR A 34 8.64 -16.02 -7.71
C TYR A 34 9.45 -14.82 -7.27
N PHE A 35 9.19 -13.71 -7.94
CA PHE A 35 9.82 -12.42 -7.61
C PHE A 35 8.78 -11.31 -7.76
N ILE A 36 8.75 -10.40 -6.80
CA ILE A 36 7.85 -9.25 -6.82
C ILE A 36 8.68 -7.98 -6.95
N ASN A 37 8.38 -7.20 -8.00
CA ASN A 37 9.02 -5.91 -8.23
C ASN A 37 7.96 -4.81 -8.32
N THR A 38 7.69 -4.18 -7.18
CA THR A 38 6.69 -3.10 -7.09
C THR A 38 7.11 -1.84 -7.84
N GLY A 39 8.38 -1.72 -8.20
CA GLY A 39 8.86 -0.63 -9.05
C GLY A 39 8.25 -0.61 -10.45
N ASN A 40 7.58 -1.70 -10.84
CA ASN A 40 6.90 -1.75 -12.14
C ASN A 40 5.50 -1.10 -12.12
N TYR A 41 5.03 -0.63 -10.98
CA TYR A 41 3.87 0.24 -10.91
C TYR A 41 4.32 1.67 -11.21
N LYS A 42 4.06 2.13 -12.44
CA LYS A 42 4.64 3.38 -12.95
C LYS A 42 3.62 4.39 -13.47
N THR A 43 2.38 3.98 -13.66
CA THR A 43 1.37 4.84 -14.29
C THR A 43 0.22 5.14 -13.36
N GLY A 44 -0.51 6.21 -13.68
CA GLY A 44 -1.71 6.57 -12.94
C GLY A 44 -2.77 5.48 -12.96
N ALA A 45 -2.94 4.82 -14.10
CA ALA A 45 -3.91 3.73 -14.21
C ALA A 45 -3.54 2.56 -13.29
N GLN A 46 -2.26 2.21 -13.23
CA GLN A 46 -1.77 1.17 -12.33
C GLN A 46 -1.99 1.56 -10.86
N LEU A 47 -1.67 2.80 -10.50
CA LEU A 47 -1.84 3.28 -9.13
C LEU A 47 -3.32 3.34 -8.74
N ALA A 48 -4.19 3.76 -9.64
CA ALA A 48 -5.63 3.78 -9.37
C ALA A 48 -6.16 2.38 -9.08
N LYS A 49 -5.79 1.40 -9.89
CA LYS A 49 -6.17 0.00 -9.68
C LYS A 49 -5.64 -0.54 -8.37
N LEU A 50 -4.38 -0.23 -8.08
CA LEU A 50 -3.74 -0.67 -6.85
C LEU A 50 -4.49 -0.16 -5.62
N GLY A 51 -4.87 1.11 -5.63
CA GLY A 51 -5.69 1.70 -4.57
C GLY A 51 -7.04 1.01 -4.43
N GLU A 52 -7.67 0.66 -5.56
CA GLU A 52 -8.93 -0.09 -5.53
C GLU A 52 -8.79 -1.45 -4.87
N TYR A 53 -7.71 -2.17 -5.15
CA TYR A 53 -7.48 -3.48 -4.53
C TYR A 53 -7.20 -3.37 -3.03
N TYR A 54 -6.41 -2.39 -2.62
CA TYR A 54 -6.15 -2.17 -1.21
C TYR A 54 -7.43 -1.74 -0.48
N ALA A 55 -8.22 -0.88 -1.09
CA ALA A 55 -9.51 -0.46 -0.53
C ALA A 55 -10.46 -1.64 -0.40
N ALA A 56 -10.52 -2.52 -1.41
CA ALA A 56 -11.34 -3.73 -1.35
C ALA A 56 -10.89 -4.66 -0.22
N CYS A 57 -9.59 -4.78 0.00
CA CYS A 57 -9.06 -5.57 1.10
C CYS A 57 -9.56 -5.04 2.45
N ILE A 58 -9.51 -3.75 2.65
CA ILE A 58 -9.97 -3.12 3.90
C ILE A 58 -11.48 -3.31 4.05
N HIS A 59 -12.24 -3.02 3.02
CA HIS A 59 -13.70 -3.08 3.05
C HIS A 59 -14.21 -4.51 3.19
N ASP A 60 -13.72 -5.44 2.36
CA ASP A 60 -14.25 -6.80 2.32
C ASP A 60 -13.90 -7.62 3.56
N ASN A 61 -12.84 -7.26 4.25
CA ASN A 61 -12.43 -7.93 5.49
C ASN A 61 -12.96 -7.22 6.74
N GLY A 62 -13.78 -6.19 6.58
CA GLY A 62 -14.35 -5.45 7.70
C GLY A 62 -13.30 -4.81 8.61
N ILE A 63 -12.18 -4.39 8.02
CA ILE A 63 -11.11 -3.78 8.81
C ILE A 63 -11.54 -2.38 9.22
N GLU A 64 -11.59 -2.14 10.53
CA GLU A 64 -11.87 -0.80 11.04
C GLU A 64 -10.66 0.08 10.85
N ALA A 65 -10.85 1.22 10.22
CA ALA A 65 -9.78 2.17 9.98
C ALA A 65 -10.31 3.59 10.15
N ASP A 66 -9.62 4.34 10.96
CA ASP A 66 -9.88 5.77 11.13
C ASP A 66 -8.81 6.59 10.42
N THR A 67 -7.60 6.06 10.37
CA THR A 67 -6.44 6.74 9.78
C THR A 67 -5.60 5.74 9.00
N LEU A 68 -5.25 6.12 7.77
CA LEU A 68 -4.30 5.38 6.95
C LEU A 68 -2.93 6.03 7.06
N VAL A 69 -1.92 5.23 7.30
CA VAL A 69 -0.54 5.71 7.41
C VAL A 69 0.31 5.10 6.30
N GLY A 70 0.97 5.96 5.55
CA GLY A 70 1.91 5.53 4.52
C GLY A 70 3.35 5.75 4.94
N PRO A 71 4.08 4.69 5.29
CA PRO A 71 5.50 4.84 5.64
C PRO A 71 6.30 5.29 4.44
N ALA A 72 7.20 6.26 4.67
CA ALA A 72 8.06 6.74 3.60
C ALA A 72 9.00 5.62 3.14
N TYR A 73 9.25 5.47 1.85
CA TYR A 73 8.73 6.35 0.81
C TYR A 73 7.61 5.68 0.01
N LYS A 74 7.69 4.38 -0.20
CA LYS A 74 6.76 3.65 -1.10
C LYS A 74 5.34 3.55 -0.55
N GLY A 75 5.20 3.53 0.77
CA GLY A 75 3.88 3.51 1.40
C GLY A 75 3.08 4.78 1.18
N ILE A 76 3.74 5.90 0.93
CA ILE A 76 3.06 7.19 0.78
C ILE A 76 2.08 7.18 -0.40
N PRO A 77 2.52 6.91 -1.64
CA PRO A 77 1.58 6.88 -2.76
C PRO A 77 0.53 5.79 -2.61
N LEU A 78 0.87 4.67 -1.98
CA LEU A 78 -0.10 3.59 -1.75
C LEU A 78 -1.20 4.02 -0.79
N ALA A 79 -0.86 4.70 0.29
CA ALA A 79 -1.84 5.21 1.24
C ALA A 79 -2.73 6.27 0.59
N VAL A 80 -2.16 7.15 -0.22
CA VAL A 80 -2.91 8.18 -0.94
C VAL A 80 -3.94 7.56 -1.87
N THR A 81 -3.51 6.65 -2.74
CA THR A 81 -4.42 6.04 -3.71
C THR A 81 -5.49 5.18 -3.01
N THR A 82 -5.13 4.52 -1.91
CA THR A 82 -6.09 3.73 -1.12
C THR A 82 -7.15 4.65 -0.48
N ALA A 83 -6.73 5.77 0.10
CA ALA A 83 -7.66 6.74 0.70
C ALA A 83 -8.65 7.28 -0.34
N ILE A 84 -8.16 7.60 -1.53
CA ILE A 84 -9.00 8.08 -2.63
C ILE A 84 -9.99 7.00 -3.05
N ALA A 85 -9.54 5.76 -3.21
CA ALA A 85 -10.39 4.65 -3.62
C ALA A 85 -11.48 4.34 -2.57
N LEU A 86 -11.14 4.42 -1.29
CA LEU A 86 -12.11 4.22 -0.22
C LEU A 86 -13.22 5.27 -0.29
N TYR A 87 -12.87 6.51 -0.56
CA TYR A 87 -13.84 7.58 -0.70
C TYR A 87 -14.71 7.40 -1.94
N GLU A 88 -14.09 7.19 -3.08
CA GLU A 88 -14.82 7.11 -4.35
C GLU A 88 -15.70 5.86 -4.47
N ARG A 89 -15.24 4.73 -3.96
CA ARG A 89 -15.96 3.46 -4.13
C ARG A 89 -16.89 3.14 -2.98
N TYR A 90 -16.57 3.55 -1.76
CA TYR A 90 -17.33 3.16 -0.57
C TYR A 90 -17.86 4.36 0.21
N GLY A 91 -17.58 5.58 -0.23
CA GLY A 91 -18.01 6.77 0.48
C GLY A 91 -17.32 6.99 1.82
N ALA A 92 -16.20 6.31 2.04
CA ALA A 92 -15.47 6.40 3.30
C ALA A 92 -14.40 7.48 3.22
N ASP A 93 -14.62 8.57 3.94
CA ASP A 93 -13.68 9.70 3.98
C ASP A 93 -12.66 9.47 5.09
N MET A 94 -11.56 8.84 4.74
CA MET A 94 -10.53 8.43 5.69
C MET A 94 -9.50 9.53 5.93
N ASN A 95 -9.07 9.64 7.17
CA ASN A 95 -7.88 10.41 7.50
C ASN A 95 -6.65 9.72 6.93
N TYR A 96 -5.66 10.52 6.56
CA TYR A 96 -4.45 10.04 5.95
C TYR A 96 -3.25 10.83 6.46
N CYS A 97 -2.15 10.12 6.68
CA CYS A 97 -0.89 10.76 7.01
C CYS A 97 0.27 9.88 6.53
N PHE A 98 1.44 10.47 6.53
CA PHE A 98 2.67 9.74 6.23
C PHE A 98 3.79 10.22 7.14
N ASP A 99 4.82 9.39 7.30
CA ASP A 99 5.97 9.77 8.10
C ASP A 99 7.05 10.42 7.24
N ARG A 100 7.97 11.07 7.92
CA ARG A 100 9.19 11.60 7.30
C ARG A 100 10.34 10.68 7.64
N LYS A 101 11.24 10.44 6.68
CA LYS A 101 12.47 9.70 6.95
C LYS A 101 13.42 10.50 7.85
N GLU A 102 13.37 11.83 7.74
CA GLU A 102 14.20 12.71 8.52
C GLU A 102 13.35 13.58 9.43
N ALA A 103 13.79 13.74 10.67
CA ALA A 103 13.09 14.58 11.62
C ALA A 103 13.15 16.05 11.14
N LYS A 104 12.04 16.76 11.36
CA LYS A 104 11.98 18.17 11.04
C LYS A 104 12.76 18.97 12.09
N ASP A 105 13.74 19.78 11.65
CA ASP A 105 14.60 20.54 12.55
C ASP A 105 13.93 21.79 13.12
N HIS A 106 12.85 22.27 12.48
CA HIS A 106 12.20 23.53 12.84
C HIS A 106 10.69 23.36 13.02
N GLY A 107 10.15 24.13 13.95
CA GLY A 107 8.72 24.18 14.19
C GLY A 107 8.25 23.10 15.16
N GLU A 108 6.97 22.79 15.10
CA GLU A 108 6.40 21.72 15.93
C GLU A 108 7.02 20.39 15.52
N GLY A 109 7.79 19.80 16.42
CA GLY A 109 8.46 18.54 16.17
C GLY A 109 7.45 17.45 15.83
N GLY A 110 7.83 16.57 14.96
CA GLY A 110 6.99 15.44 14.58
C GLY A 110 7.46 14.85 13.27
N ASN A 111 7.31 13.55 13.16
CA ASN A 111 7.74 12.82 11.99
C ASN A 111 6.58 12.53 11.03
N THR A 112 5.39 13.02 11.32
CA THR A 112 4.21 12.77 10.49
C THR A 112 3.69 14.05 9.86
N VAL A 113 3.13 13.89 8.66
CA VAL A 113 2.49 14.96 7.89
C VAL A 113 1.08 14.49 7.55
N GLY A 114 0.10 15.37 7.74
CA GLY A 114 -1.29 15.06 7.47
C GLY A 114 -2.10 14.97 8.75
N ALA A 115 -3.11 14.10 8.76
CA ALA A 115 -3.98 13.94 9.92
C ALA A 115 -3.22 13.37 11.12
N PRO A 116 -3.62 13.72 12.36
CA PRO A 116 -3.06 13.07 13.54
C PRO A 116 -3.34 11.57 13.53
N ILE A 117 -2.40 10.79 14.06
CA ILE A 117 -2.57 9.35 14.19
C ILE A 117 -3.51 9.10 15.36
N LYS A 118 -4.74 8.69 15.06
CA LYS A 118 -5.78 8.46 16.07
C LYS A 118 -6.67 7.30 15.68
N GLY A 119 -7.23 6.64 16.67
CA GLY A 119 -8.19 5.57 16.48
C GLY A 119 -7.56 4.31 15.93
N HIS A 120 -8.30 3.62 15.08
CA HIS A 120 -7.81 2.43 14.42
C HIS A 120 -6.93 2.83 13.24
N VAL A 121 -5.66 2.48 13.31
CA VAL A 121 -4.66 2.88 12.33
C VAL A 121 -4.33 1.69 11.43
N VAL A 122 -4.38 1.92 10.12
CA VAL A 122 -3.97 0.93 9.13
C VAL A 122 -2.72 1.45 8.43
N ILE A 123 -1.66 0.65 8.47
CA ILE A 123 -0.40 0.97 7.81
C ILE A 123 -0.42 0.32 6.43
N ILE A 124 -0.16 1.12 5.40
CA ILE A 124 -0.17 0.66 4.02
C ILE A 124 1.23 0.75 3.45
N ASP A 125 1.75 -0.40 3.03
CA ASP A 125 3.09 -0.48 2.45
C ASP A 125 3.11 -1.52 1.35
N ASP A 126 4.18 -1.55 0.58
CA ASP A 126 4.33 -2.46 -0.56
C ASP A 126 4.86 -3.84 -0.16
N ALA A 127 5.45 -3.95 1.00
CA ALA A 127 6.04 -5.18 1.50
C ALA A 127 6.02 -5.21 3.01
N VAL A 128 6.09 -6.42 3.56
CA VAL A 128 6.25 -6.60 5.00
C VAL A 128 7.70 -6.32 5.35
N SER A 129 7.92 -5.40 6.26
CA SER A 129 9.26 -5.11 6.76
C SER A 129 9.32 -5.36 8.26
N TYR A 130 10.49 -5.82 8.70
CA TYR A 130 10.73 -6.02 10.11
C TYR A 130 11.59 -4.87 10.62
N THR A 131 11.09 -4.22 11.66
CA THR A 131 11.90 -3.27 12.42
C THR A 131 12.25 -3.93 13.76
N HIS A 132 13.50 -3.92 14.08
CA HIS A 132 13.98 -4.42 15.36
C HIS A 132 14.07 -3.30 16.37
#